data_f564c6e1cb61f2da6b63cdefb8180c53
#
_entry.id   f564c6e1cb61f2da6b63cdefb8180c53
#
_cell.length_a   1.000
_cell.length_b   1.000
_cell.length_c   1.000
_cell.angle_alpha   90.00
_cell.angle_beta   90.00
_cell.angle_gamma   90.00
#
_symmetry.space_group_name_H-M   'P 1'
#
loop_
_entity.id
_entity.type
_entity.pdbx_description
1 polymer ?
#
loop_
_entity_poly.entity_id
_entity_poly.type
_entity_poly.pdbx_seq_one_letter_code
_entity_poly.pdbx_strand_id
1 'polypeptide(L)'
;LTVWGTGNAMREFLHVDDMAAASLFVLELDEETYKINTQPMLSHINVGTGQDVTIKEMAETMKEVVGFKGNLTFDTTKPDGSPRKLINVSRLSSMGWKYSIDLEEGLKKTYKWYFNQGKL
;
A
#
# COMPACT_ATOMS: atom_id res chain seq x y z
N LEU A 1 -3.42 -5.51 21.96
CA LEU A 1 -4.03 -4.71 20.89
C LEU A 1 -5.13 -5.51 20.22
N THR A 2 -6.33 -4.93 20.12
CA THR A 2 -7.47 -5.60 19.48
C THR A 2 -7.64 -5.09 18.05
N VAL A 3 -7.68 -6.01 17.09
CA VAL A 3 -7.98 -5.79 15.68
C VAL A 3 -9.43 -6.19 15.43
N TRP A 4 -10.20 -5.37 14.74
CA TRP A 4 -11.59 -5.68 14.41
C TRP A 4 -11.68 -6.70 13.27
N GLY A 5 -12.65 -7.60 13.35
CA GLY A 5 -12.90 -8.67 12.38
C GLY A 5 -12.03 -9.89 12.58
N THR A 6 -11.97 -10.74 11.58
CA THR A 6 -11.16 -11.98 11.60
C THR A 6 -9.70 -11.74 11.24
N GLY A 7 -9.38 -10.60 10.64
CA GLY A 7 -8.07 -10.31 10.07
C GLY A 7 -7.83 -10.92 8.68
N ASN A 8 -8.82 -11.58 8.08
CA ASN A 8 -8.67 -12.25 6.78
C ASN A 8 -8.86 -11.33 5.57
N ALA A 9 -9.45 -10.14 5.76
CA ALA A 9 -9.61 -9.18 4.68
C ALA A 9 -8.25 -8.77 4.12
N MET A 10 -8.13 -8.75 2.78
CA MET A 10 -6.88 -8.44 2.08
C MET A 10 -6.84 -6.99 1.64
N ARG A 11 -5.68 -6.34 1.81
CA ARG A 11 -5.43 -4.94 1.44
C ARG A 11 -4.05 -4.79 0.83
N GLU A 12 -3.99 -3.87 -0.10
CA GLU A 12 -2.76 -3.40 -0.72
C GLU A 12 -2.26 -2.14 0.00
N PHE A 13 -0.95 -2.05 0.20
CA PHE A 13 -0.30 -0.92 0.84
C PHE A 13 0.85 -0.42 -0.05
N LEU A 14 0.88 0.87 -0.33
CA LEU A 14 1.93 1.51 -1.09
C LEU A 14 2.60 2.58 -0.22
N HIS A 15 3.94 2.62 -0.22
CA HIS A 15 4.68 3.65 0.50
C HIS A 15 4.48 5.02 -0.16
N VAL A 16 4.45 6.08 0.66
CA VAL A 16 4.18 7.45 0.18
C VAL A 16 5.23 7.95 -0.82
N ASP A 17 6.50 7.54 -0.67
CA ASP A 17 7.56 7.92 -1.59
C ASP A 17 7.37 7.27 -2.97
N ASP A 18 6.91 6.01 -3.01
CA ASP A 18 6.56 5.35 -4.27
C ASP A 18 5.33 6.00 -4.93
N MET A 19 4.32 6.43 -4.14
CA MET A 19 3.20 7.19 -4.68
C MET A 19 3.68 8.52 -5.30
N ALA A 20 4.58 9.23 -4.63
CA ALA A 20 5.18 10.46 -5.14
C ALA A 20 6.00 10.20 -6.42
N ALA A 21 6.84 9.15 -6.41
CA ALA A 21 7.64 8.76 -7.58
C ALA A 21 6.76 8.38 -8.79
N ALA A 22 5.67 7.64 -8.57
CA ALA A 22 4.72 7.30 -9.62
C ALA A 22 4.04 8.55 -10.20
N SER A 23 3.69 9.51 -9.35
CA SER A 23 3.07 10.76 -9.77
C SER A 23 4.01 11.58 -10.66
N LEU A 24 5.29 11.68 -10.28
CA LEU A 24 6.32 12.34 -11.09
C LEU A 24 6.54 11.60 -12.41
N PHE A 25 6.66 10.28 -12.35
CA PHE A 25 6.82 9.45 -13.56
C PHE A 25 5.69 9.70 -14.57
N VAL A 26 4.44 9.71 -14.12
CA VAL A 26 3.28 9.96 -15.00
C VAL A 26 3.28 11.41 -15.54
N LEU A 27 3.69 12.39 -14.72
CA LEU A 27 3.78 13.78 -15.12
C LEU A 27 4.86 14.01 -16.21
N GLU A 28 5.94 13.23 -16.18
CA GLU A 28 7.07 13.31 -17.11
C GLU A 28 6.90 12.47 -18.38
N LEU A 29 5.81 11.69 -18.49
CA LEU A 29 5.50 10.95 -19.72
C LEU A 29 5.34 11.91 -20.88
N ASP A 30 5.89 11.53 -22.04
CA ASP A 30 5.57 12.21 -23.29
C ASP A 30 4.09 11.99 -23.66
N GLU A 31 3.57 12.95 -24.42
CA GLU A 31 2.15 12.96 -24.80
C GLU A 31 1.73 11.72 -25.60
N GLU A 32 2.62 11.19 -26.43
CA GLU A 32 2.35 10.00 -27.26
C GLU A 32 2.21 8.76 -26.37
N THR A 33 3.16 8.52 -25.47
CA THR A 33 3.12 7.42 -24.49
C THR A 33 1.87 7.49 -23.63
N TYR A 34 1.51 8.68 -23.14
CA TYR A 34 0.28 8.84 -22.35
C TYR A 34 -0.97 8.51 -23.17
N LYS A 35 -1.10 9.01 -24.40
CA LYS A 35 -2.25 8.78 -25.28
C LYS A 35 -2.42 7.32 -25.69
N ILE A 36 -1.31 6.60 -25.95
CA ILE A 36 -1.37 5.17 -26.31
C ILE A 36 -1.90 4.34 -25.11
N ASN A 37 -1.59 4.74 -23.88
CA ASN A 37 -1.96 4.01 -22.68
C ASN A 37 -3.27 4.48 -22.03
N THR A 38 -3.90 5.52 -22.57
CA THR A 38 -5.15 6.08 -22.04
C THR A 38 -6.16 6.28 -23.17
N GLN A 39 -7.41 6.58 -22.82
CA GLN A 39 -8.48 6.90 -23.77
C GLN A 39 -9.28 8.08 -23.23
N PRO A 40 -9.98 8.84 -24.08
CA PRO A 40 -10.98 9.78 -23.62
C PRO A 40 -11.95 9.08 -22.67
N MET A 41 -12.27 9.68 -21.52
CA MET A 41 -13.09 9.13 -20.44
C MET A 41 -12.44 7.99 -19.62
N LEU A 42 -11.25 7.47 -20.01
CA LEU A 42 -10.47 6.46 -19.29
C LEU A 42 -9.01 6.92 -19.13
N SER A 43 -8.81 8.17 -18.74
CA SER A 43 -7.51 8.83 -18.61
C SER A 43 -6.78 8.53 -17.30
N HIS A 44 -7.42 7.83 -16.35
CA HIS A 44 -6.79 7.49 -15.08
C HIS A 44 -5.77 6.36 -15.23
N ILE A 45 -4.73 6.42 -14.40
CA ILE A 45 -3.70 5.38 -14.26
C ILE A 45 -3.69 4.96 -12.80
N ASN A 46 -3.93 3.67 -12.54
CA ASN A 46 -3.87 3.12 -11.20
C ASN A 46 -2.42 3.05 -10.71
N VAL A 47 -2.19 3.46 -9.48
CA VAL A 47 -0.90 3.38 -8.80
C VAL A 47 -1.02 2.47 -7.59
N GLY A 48 -0.18 1.46 -7.50
CA GLY A 48 -0.16 0.48 -6.43
C GLY A 48 1.02 -0.47 -6.56
N THR A 49 1.08 -1.46 -5.69
CA THR A 49 2.10 -2.52 -5.71
C THR A 49 1.67 -3.71 -6.57
N GLY A 50 0.37 -3.91 -6.76
CA GLY A 50 -0.20 -5.12 -7.34
C GLY A 50 -0.12 -6.34 -6.41
N GLN A 51 0.21 -6.13 -5.13
CA GLN A 51 0.31 -7.17 -4.11
C GLN A 51 -0.51 -6.76 -2.89
N ASP A 52 -1.21 -7.72 -2.32
CA ASP A 52 -2.00 -7.52 -1.10
C ASP A 52 -1.61 -8.52 -0.02
N VAL A 53 -1.86 -8.15 1.21
CA VAL A 53 -1.66 -8.97 2.40
C VAL A 53 -2.94 -8.96 3.25
N THR A 54 -3.11 -9.94 4.12
CA THR A 54 -4.20 -9.94 5.08
C THR A 54 -3.99 -8.85 6.15
N ILE A 55 -5.07 -8.37 6.74
CA ILE A 55 -4.99 -7.46 7.90
C ILE A 55 -4.24 -8.11 9.06
N LYS A 56 -4.32 -9.44 9.20
CA LYS A 56 -3.55 -10.19 10.18
C LYS A 56 -2.05 -10.09 9.92
N GLU A 57 -1.60 -10.40 8.70
CA GLU A 57 -0.18 -10.28 8.32
C GLU A 57 0.33 -8.85 8.48
N MET A 58 -0.46 -7.85 8.08
CA MET A 58 -0.12 -6.45 8.30
C MET A 58 0.06 -6.10 9.78
N ALA A 59 -0.85 -6.58 10.65
CA ALA A 59 -0.78 -6.32 12.09
C ALA A 59 0.43 -7.02 12.73
N GLU A 60 0.76 -8.24 12.29
CA GLU A 60 1.93 -8.98 12.75
C GLU A 60 3.23 -8.29 12.32
N THR A 61 3.33 -7.88 11.05
CA THR A 61 4.49 -7.12 10.55
C THR A 61 4.66 -5.80 11.30
N MET A 62 3.57 -5.06 11.52
CA MET A 62 3.62 -3.82 12.31
C MET A 62 4.08 -4.08 13.76
N LYS A 63 3.56 -5.15 14.39
CA LYS A 63 3.98 -5.55 15.73
C LYS A 63 5.48 -5.78 15.82
N GLU A 64 6.07 -6.44 14.83
CA GLU A 64 7.52 -6.70 14.76
C GLU A 64 8.29 -5.40 14.56
N VAL A 65 7.89 -4.57 13.60
CA VAL A 65 8.55 -3.30 13.26
C VAL A 65 8.62 -2.35 14.47
N VAL A 66 7.52 -2.22 15.23
CA VAL A 66 7.48 -1.33 16.40
C VAL A 66 8.00 -1.98 17.69
N GLY A 67 8.32 -3.28 17.65
CA GLY A 67 8.80 -4.02 18.82
C GLY A 67 7.73 -4.23 19.90
N PHE A 68 6.44 -4.24 19.55
CA PHE A 68 5.35 -4.42 20.50
C PHE A 68 5.34 -5.83 21.09
N LYS A 69 5.47 -5.95 22.43
CA LYS A 69 5.57 -7.22 23.16
C LYS A 69 4.22 -7.79 23.62
N GLY A 70 3.14 -7.05 23.44
CA GLY A 70 1.80 -7.50 23.80
C GLY A 70 1.21 -8.50 22.78
N ASN A 71 -0.01 -8.96 23.05
CA ASN A 71 -0.73 -9.86 22.17
C ASN A 71 -1.62 -9.09 21.18
N LEU A 72 -1.77 -9.67 19.97
CA LEU A 72 -2.82 -9.31 19.04
C LEU A 72 -4.03 -10.19 19.30
N THR A 73 -5.21 -9.59 19.39
CA THR A 73 -6.50 -10.28 19.50
C THR A 73 -7.42 -9.81 18.38
N PHE A 74 -8.31 -10.68 17.92
CA PHE A 74 -9.24 -10.37 16.85
C PHE A 74 -10.67 -10.37 17.38
N ASP A 75 -11.37 -9.25 17.25
CA ASP A 75 -12.76 -9.09 17.63
C ASP A 75 -13.68 -9.48 16.47
N THR A 76 -14.04 -10.75 16.42
CA THR A 76 -14.91 -11.29 15.36
C THR A 76 -16.37 -10.88 15.49
N THR A 77 -16.75 -10.14 16.52
CA THR A 77 -18.08 -9.50 16.61
C THR A 77 -18.19 -8.29 15.68
N LYS A 78 -17.07 -7.79 15.17
CA LYS A 78 -17.01 -6.71 14.19
C LYS A 78 -16.85 -7.28 12.78
N PRO A 79 -17.45 -6.65 11.76
CA PRO A 79 -17.36 -7.13 10.38
C PRO A 79 -15.96 -6.90 9.79
N ASP A 80 -15.53 -7.79 8.89
CA ASP A 80 -14.26 -7.68 8.15
C ASP A 80 -14.27 -6.57 7.07
N GLY A 81 -15.44 -6.13 6.64
CA GLY A 81 -15.57 -5.26 5.47
C GLY A 81 -15.40 -6.04 4.15
N SER A 82 -15.00 -5.36 3.07
CA SER A 82 -14.78 -6.01 1.76
C SER A 82 -13.68 -7.07 1.85
N PRO A 83 -13.87 -8.30 1.33
CA PRO A 83 -12.89 -9.37 1.45
C PRO A 83 -11.53 -9.03 0.83
N ARG A 84 -11.52 -8.34 -0.33
CA ARG A 84 -10.30 -7.97 -1.04
C ARG A 84 -10.44 -6.62 -1.73
N LYS A 85 -9.35 -5.83 -1.73
CA LYS A 85 -9.19 -4.61 -2.52
C LYS A 85 -7.77 -4.59 -3.08
N LEU A 86 -7.64 -5.01 -4.33
CA LEU A 86 -6.37 -5.01 -5.08
C LEU A 86 -6.55 -4.19 -6.35
N ILE A 87 -5.59 -3.32 -6.63
CA ILE A 87 -5.59 -2.47 -7.81
C ILE A 87 -4.89 -3.19 -8.96
N ASN A 88 -5.45 -3.10 -10.17
CA ASN A 88 -4.76 -3.55 -11.37
C ASN A 88 -3.74 -2.49 -11.81
N VAL A 89 -2.47 -2.80 -11.65
CA VAL A 89 -1.32 -1.91 -11.96
C VAL A 89 -0.66 -2.20 -13.30
N SER A 90 -1.23 -3.09 -14.12
CA SER A 90 -0.62 -3.56 -15.37
C SER A 90 -0.30 -2.43 -16.34
N ARG A 91 -1.17 -1.40 -16.43
CA ARG A 91 -0.96 -0.23 -17.29
C ARG A 91 0.30 0.55 -16.89
N LEU A 92 0.46 0.88 -15.62
CA LEU A 92 1.64 1.61 -15.13
C LEU A 92 2.92 0.78 -15.27
N SER A 93 2.84 -0.54 -14.97
CA SER A 93 3.95 -1.47 -15.15
C SER A 93 4.38 -1.60 -16.61
N SER A 94 3.44 -1.61 -17.56
CA SER A 94 3.78 -1.68 -18.99
C SER A 94 4.49 -0.41 -19.50
N MET A 95 4.28 0.72 -18.87
CA MET A 95 5.01 1.97 -19.14
C MET A 95 6.40 2.01 -18.48
N GLY A 96 6.77 1.02 -17.68
CA GLY A 96 8.11 0.87 -17.08
C GLY A 96 8.21 1.24 -15.62
N TRP A 97 7.15 1.72 -14.96
CA TRP A 97 7.20 2.03 -13.53
C TRP A 97 6.86 0.82 -12.66
N LYS A 98 7.59 0.68 -11.56
CA LYS A 98 7.31 -0.29 -10.49
C LYS A 98 7.63 0.35 -9.15
N TYR A 99 6.88 -0.05 -8.11
CA TYR A 99 7.22 0.32 -6.73
C TYR A 99 8.60 -0.21 -6.35
N SER A 100 9.27 0.46 -5.42
CA SER A 100 10.63 0.15 -4.96
C SER A 100 10.72 -0.20 -3.48
N ILE A 101 9.71 0.15 -2.70
CA ILE A 101 9.69 0.00 -1.24
C ILE A 101 8.65 -1.06 -0.88
N ASP A 102 9.11 -2.21 -0.39
CA ASP A 102 8.20 -3.26 0.08
C ASP A 102 7.50 -2.88 1.39
N LEU A 103 6.50 -3.68 1.79
CA LEU A 103 5.67 -3.40 2.95
C LEU A 103 6.48 -3.25 4.24
N GLU A 104 7.38 -4.20 4.52
CA GLU A 104 8.14 -4.20 5.76
C GLU A 104 9.13 -3.03 5.82
N GLU A 105 9.83 -2.76 4.73
CA GLU A 105 10.74 -1.61 4.61
C GLU A 105 9.97 -0.29 4.76
N GLY A 106 8.82 -0.16 4.09
CA GLY A 106 7.97 1.02 4.17
C GLY A 106 7.48 1.29 5.58
N LEU A 107 7.05 0.25 6.30
CA LEU A 107 6.65 0.36 7.71
C LEU A 107 7.83 0.80 8.60
N LYS A 108 9.03 0.22 8.40
CA LYS A 108 10.23 0.62 9.14
C LYS A 108 10.60 2.09 8.90
N LYS A 109 10.57 2.53 7.64
CA LYS A 109 10.84 3.94 7.27
C LYS A 109 9.84 4.89 7.92
N THR A 110 8.54 4.58 7.80
CA THR A 110 7.46 5.39 8.36
C THR A 110 7.54 5.46 9.88
N TYR A 111 7.78 4.33 10.57
CA TYR A 111 7.93 4.30 12.01
C TYR A 111 9.14 5.10 12.49
N LYS A 112 10.29 4.94 11.82
CA LYS A 112 11.49 5.71 12.13
C LYS A 112 11.28 7.22 11.95
N TRP A 113 10.61 7.62 10.87
CA TRP A 113 10.24 9.03 10.66
C TRP A 113 9.35 9.56 11.77
N TYR A 114 8.29 8.82 12.11
CA TYR A 114 7.36 9.19 13.19
C TYR A 114 8.06 9.33 14.54
N PHE A 115 8.93 8.37 14.89
CA PHE A 115 9.72 8.39 16.12
C PHE A 115 10.63 9.62 16.20
N ASN A 116 11.33 9.94 15.09
CA ASN A 116 12.24 11.07 15.03
C ASN A 116 11.53 12.44 15.09
N GLN A 117 10.22 12.50 14.87
CA GLN A 117 9.43 13.74 15.07
C GLN A 117 9.12 14.03 16.55
N GLY A 118 9.64 13.23 17.50
CA GLY A 118 9.44 13.43 18.93
C GLY A 118 7.99 13.23 19.38
N LYS A 119 7.22 12.40 18.67
CA LYS A 119 5.81 12.12 18.98
C LYS A 119 5.59 10.81 19.76
N LEU A 120 6.67 10.19 20.20
CA LEU A 120 6.69 9.04 21.13
C LEU A 120 7.52 9.34 22.35
#